data_0f529eeb36447b996b5b96071348ac63
#
_entry.id   0f529eeb36447b996b5b96071348ac63
#
_cell.length_a   1.000
_cell.length_b   1.000
_cell.length_c   1.000
_cell.angle_alpha   90.00
_cell.angle_beta   90.00
_cell.angle_gamma   90.00
#
_symmetry.space_group_name_H-M   'P 1'
#
loop_
_entity.id
_entity.type
_entity.pdbx_description
1 polymer ?
#
loop_
_entity_poly.entity_id
_entity_poly.type
_entity_poly.pdbx_seq_one_letter_code
_entity_poly.pdbx_strand_id
1 'polypeptide(L)'
;QNTASKLLINEVLIDNESNFQDDYGIHSGWVEIFNRAYSSADLAGCYLRVSSQPGDTLSYFIPKGDVLTLLKPRQHALFWADGAPRRGTFHTNFVFSKTQDNWIGLYDSGKKLLDEVVVPAGMLQADQSYARVGDGTATWEVKGGSEDKYVTPSTNNQTIESNPKMENFEQH
;
A
#
# COMPACT_ATOMS: atom_id res chain seq x y z
N GLN A 1 -16.50 2.66 -5.66
CA GLN A 1 -16.14 1.42 -5.00
C GLN A 1 -16.94 0.25 -5.52
N ASN A 2 -16.28 -0.75 -6.00
CA ASN A 2 -16.93 -1.96 -6.50
C ASN A 2 -16.83 -3.05 -5.43
N THR A 3 -17.96 -3.43 -4.84
CA THR A 3 -17.98 -4.41 -3.78
C THR A 3 -17.58 -5.80 -4.26
N ALA A 4 -17.66 -6.06 -5.57
CA ALA A 4 -17.22 -7.34 -6.14
C ALA A 4 -15.72 -7.37 -6.41
N SER A 5 -15.01 -6.27 -6.20
CA SER A 5 -13.58 -6.24 -6.44
C SER A 5 -12.85 -7.14 -5.46
N LYS A 6 -11.93 -7.94 -5.98
CA LYS A 6 -11.08 -8.78 -5.14
C LYS A 6 -9.93 -8.01 -4.52
N LEU A 7 -9.46 -6.98 -5.19
CA LEU A 7 -8.25 -6.25 -4.82
C LEU A 7 -8.63 -4.91 -4.24
N LEU A 8 -8.04 -4.57 -3.12
CA LEU A 8 -8.28 -3.30 -2.45
C LEU A 8 -6.98 -2.71 -1.94
N ILE A 9 -7.03 -1.40 -1.68
CA ILE A 9 -5.99 -0.72 -0.90
C ILE A 9 -6.31 -0.95 0.57
N ASN A 10 -5.36 -1.49 1.32
CA ASN A 10 -5.59 -1.95 2.68
C ASN A 10 -4.89 -1.12 3.74
N GLU A 11 -3.72 -0.58 3.42
CA GLU A 11 -2.94 0.22 4.36
C GLU A 11 -1.98 1.12 3.59
N VAL A 12 -1.77 2.35 4.10
CA VAL A 12 -0.89 3.33 3.48
C VAL A 12 -0.04 4.00 4.56
N LEU A 13 1.26 4.09 4.34
CA LEU A 13 2.16 4.83 5.21
C LEU A 13 2.87 5.89 4.38
N ILE A 14 2.75 7.15 4.80
CA ILE A 14 3.22 8.28 4.02
C ILE A 14 4.67 8.63 4.35
N ASP A 15 4.99 8.79 5.63
CA ASP A 15 6.29 9.28 6.09
C ASP A 15 6.98 8.16 6.87
N ASN A 16 7.90 7.49 6.22
CA ASN A 16 8.63 6.38 6.81
C ASN A 16 10.01 6.85 7.23
N GLU A 17 10.20 7.08 8.51
CA GLU A 17 11.47 7.51 9.06
C GLU A 17 12.23 6.36 9.71
N SER A 18 11.54 5.50 10.42
CA SER A 18 12.17 4.39 11.13
C SER A 18 11.33 3.11 11.09
N ASN A 19 10.36 3.06 10.21
CA ASN A 19 9.51 1.89 10.06
C ASN A 19 10.19 0.86 9.14
N PHE A 20 9.43 0.12 8.38
CA PHE A 20 9.97 -0.93 7.52
C PHE A 20 10.87 -0.36 6.42
N GLN A 21 11.95 -1.06 6.12
CA GLN A 21 12.84 -0.73 5.03
C GLN A 21 12.75 -1.82 3.96
N ASP A 22 13.10 -1.45 2.74
CA ASP A 22 13.09 -2.39 1.63
C ASP A 22 14.39 -3.21 1.58
N ASP A 23 14.53 -4.05 0.55
CA ASP A 23 15.71 -4.90 0.39
C ASP A 23 17.00 -4.11 0.18
N TYR A 24 16.89 -2.81 -0.12
CA TYR A 24 18.03 -1.92 -0.28
C TYR A 24 18.35 -1.17 1.00
N GLY A 25 17.62 -1.43 2.08
CA GLY A 25 17.82 -0.75 3.34
C GLY A 25 17.25 0.66 3.38
N ILE A 26 16.31 0.97 2.50
CA ILE A 26 15.76 2.32 2.35
C ILE A 26 14.36 2.36 2.97
N HIS A 27 14.10 3.44 3.70
CA HIS A 27 12.79 3.72 4.28
C HIS A 27 12.01 4.62 3.32
N SER A 28 10.96 4.09 2.73
CA SER A 28 10.08 4.84 1.84
C SER A 28 8.65 4.68 2.30
N GLY A 29 7.79 5.62 1.94
CA GLY A 29 6.36 5.41 2.08
C GLY A 29 5.93 4.19 1.30
N TRP A 30 4.77 3.64 1.63
CA TRP A 30 4.30 2.44 0.95
C TRP A 30 2.79 2.37 0.95
N VAL A 31 2.28 1.58 0.02
CA VAL A 31 0.87 1.25 -0.07
C VAL A 31 0.73 -0.26 -0.17
N GLU A 32 -0.18 -0.81 0.61
CA GLU A 32 -0.41 -2.25 0.65
C GLU A 32 -1.71 -2.58 -0.03
N ILE A 33 -1.66 -3.54 -0.95
CA ILE A 33 -2.82 -4.07 -1.66
C ILE A 33 -3.15 -5.43 -1.05
N PHE A 34 -4.44 -5.70 -0.90
CA PHE A 34 -4.92 -6.93 -0.29
C PHE A 34 -5.88 -7.65 -1.24
N ASN A 35 -5.69 -8.96 -1.36
CA ASN A 35 -6.65 -9.82 -2.05
C ASN A 35 -7.65 -10.34 -1.02
N ARG A 36 -8.85 -9.76 -1.02
CA ARG A 36 -9.86 -10.13 -0.03
C ARG A 36 -10.65 -11.36 -0.42
N ALA A 37 -10.42 -11.90 -1.61
CA ALA A 37 -11.14 -13.06 -2.08
C ALA A 37 -10.51 -14.35 -1.56
N TYR A 38 -11.22 -15.44 -1.72
CA TYR A 38 -10.73 -16.77 -1.41
C TYR A 38 -10.28 -17.50 -2.67
N SER A 39 -10.00 -16.73 -3.72
CA SER A 39 -9.38 -17.20 -4.94
C SER A 39 -8.23 -16.28 -5.27
N SER A 40 -7.30 -16.73 -6.11
CA SER A 40 -6.15 -15.92 -6.50
C SER A 40 -6.58 -14.71 -7.33
N ALA A 41 -5.82 -13.64 -7.23
CA ALA A 41 -6.02 -12.42 -8.02
C ALA A 41 -4.67 -11.93 -8.53
N ASP A 42 -4.61 -11.54 -9.79
CA ASP A 42 -3.36 -11.13 -10.41
C ASP A 42 -3.30 -9.61 -10.50
N LEU A 43 -2.24 -9.04 -9.92
CA LEU A 43 -1.98 -7.60 -10.00
C LEU A 43 -1.37 -7.18 -11.33
N ALA A 44 -0.85 -8.13 -12.12
CA ALA A 44 -0.19 -7.80 -13.38
C ALA A 44 -1.15 -7.04 -14.29
N GLY A 45 -0.70 -5.92 -14.84
CA GLY A 45 -1.52 -5.08 -15.71
C GLY A 45 -2.42 -4.10 -14.98
N CYS A 46 -2.63 -4.27 -13.69
CA CYS A 46 -3.29 -3.25 -12.87
C CYS A 46 -2.36 -2.07 -12.68
N TYR A 47 -2.88 -0.94 -12.24
CA TYR A 47 -2.01 0.20 -11.96
C TYR A 47 -2.49 1.00 -10.76
N LEU A 48 -1.52 1.67 -10.14
CA LEU A 48 -1.75 2.60 -9.04
C LEU A 48 -1.62 4.00 -9.60
N ARG A 49 -2.58 4.87 -9.28
CA ARG A 49 -2.47 6.29 -9.59
C ARG A 49 -2.39 7.07 -8.29
N VAL A 50 -1.49 8.03 -8.27
CA VAL A 50 -1.28 8.84 -7.07
C VAL A 50 -1.28 10.31 -7.49
N SER A 51 -2.05 11.11 -6.77
CA SER A 51 -2.05 12.55 -6.93
C SER A 51 -1.82 13.18 -5.58
N SER A 52 -0.74 13.93 -5.44
CA SER A 52 -0.43 14.64 -4.20
C SER A 52 -0.48 16.14 -4.38
N GLN A 53 -0.76 16.62 -5.61
CA GLN A 53 -0.93 18.05 -5.90
C GLN A 53 -1.93 18.19 -7.01
N PRO A 54 -2.68 19.31 -7.07
CA PRO A 54 -3.62 19.53 -8.17
C PRO A 54 -2.92 19.42 -9.52
N GLY A 55 -3.48 18.60 -10.39
CA GLY A 55 -2.96 18.42 -11.74
C GLY A 55 -1.73 17.56 -11.85
N ASP A 56 -1.22 17.03 -10.75
CA ASP A 56 0.02 16.26 -10.73
C ASP A 56 -0.31 14.82 -10.36
N THR A 57 -0.57 14.00 -11.38
CA THR A 57 -0.98 12.60 -11.19
C THR A 57 0.01 11.70 -11.90
N LEU A 58 0.50 10.71 -11.18
CA LEU A 58 1.39 9.69 -11.73
C LEU A 58 0.71 8.34 -11.69
N SER A 59 0.97 7.53 -12.72
CA SER A 59 0.46 6.17 -12.79
C SER A 59 1.62 5.20 -12.82
N TYR A 60 1.55 4.19 -11.97
CA TYR A 60 2.51 3.09 -11.99
C TYR A 60 1.81 1.83 -12.46
N PHE A 61 2.20 1.34 -13.64
CA PHE A 61 1.64 0.13 -14.21
C PHE A 61 2.43 -1.07 -13.72
N ILE A 62 1.74 -2.00 -13.08
CA ILE A 62 2.37 -3.19 -12.50
C ILE A 62 2.74 -4.13 -13.64
N PRO A 63 4.03 -4.47 -13.78
CA PRO A 63 4.49 -5.26 -14.92
C PRO A 63 3.91 -6.67 -14.93
N LYS A 64 3.85 -7.25 -16.10
CA LYS A 64 3.54 -8.66 -16.28
C LYS A 64 4.83 -9.46 -16.24
N GLY A 65 4.72 -10.73 -15.88
CA GLY A 65 5.85 -11.64 -15.91
C GLY A 65 6.52 -11.89 -14.57
N ASP A 66 6.15 -11.16 -13.53
CA ASP A 66 6.64 -11.43 -12.18
C ASP A 66 5.62 -12.30 -11.46
N VAL A 67 6.03 -13.50 -11.06
CA VAL A 67 5.12 -14.45 -10.41
C VAL A 67 4.58 -13.93 -9.08
N LEU A 68 5.27 -12.98 -8.47
CA LEU A 68 4.86 -12.45 -7.16
C LEU A 68 3.69 -11.48 -7.25
N THR A 69 3.29 -11.07 -8.46
CA THR A 69 2.08 -10.25 -8.63
C THR A 69 0.81 -11.08 -8.54
N LEU A 70 0.89 -12.40 -8.62
CA LEU A 70 -0.25 -13.27 -8.44
C LEU A 70 -0.48 -13.48 -6.95
N LEU A 71 -1.47 -12.79 -6.40
CA LEU A 71 -1.77 -12.89 -4.98
C LEU A 71 -2.65 -14.09 -4.70
N LYS A 72 -2.21 -14.91 -3.77
CA LYS A 72 -3.01 -16.00 -3.25
C LYS A 72 -4.19 -15.46 -2.46
N PRO A 73 -5.21 -16.29 -2.17
CA PRO A 73 -6.33 -15.82 -1.34
C PRO A 73 -5.85 -15.19 -0.04
N ARG A 74 -6.38 -14.02 0.27
CA ARG A 74 -6.12 -13.30 1.51
C ARG A 74 -4.65 -12.88 1.67
N GLN A 75 -3.93 -12.71 0.56
CA GLN A 75 -2.53 -12.32 0.58
C GLN A 75 -2.39 -10.81 0.37
N HIS A 76 -1.33 -10.24 0.95
CA HIS A 76 -0.98 -8.83 0.84
C HIS A 76 0.20 -8.64 -0.12
N ALA A 77 0.26 -7.48 -0.77
CA ALA A 77 1.41 -7.05 -1.55
C ALA A 77 1.71 -5.61 -1.20
N LEU A 78 2.97 -5.30 -0.93
CA LEU A 78 3.40 -3.96 -0.56
C LEU A 78 4.14 -3.32 -1.72
N PHE A 79 3.78 -2.08 -2.03
CA PHE A 79 4.44 -1.28 -3.07
C PHE A 79 5.11 -0.09 -2.43
N TRP A 80 6.39 0.10 -2.74
CA TRP A 80 7.20 1.18 -2.20
C TRP A 80 7.03 2.44 -3.04
N ALA A 81 6.65 3.53 -2.40
CA ALA A 81 6.49 4.83 -3.06
C ALA A 81 7.84 5.55 -3.06
N ASP A 82 8.80 5.01 -3.79
CA ASP A 82 10.19 5.46 -3.75
C ASP A 82 10.66 6.12 -5.05
N GLY A 83 9.82 6.18 -6.06
CA GLY A 83 10.19 6.80 -7.33
C GLY A 83 11.30 6.06 -8.06
N ALA A 84 11.49 4.78 -7.80
CA ALA A 84 12.61 4.02 -8.34
C ALA A 84 12.17 2.68 -8.95
N PRO A 85 11.35 2.72 -10.02
CA PRO A 85 10.81 1.48 -10.59
C PRO A 85 11.88 0.53 -11.14
N ARG A 86 13.08 1.04 -11.42
CA ARG A 86 14.17 0.18 -11.85
C ARG A 86 14.65 -0.81 -10.79
N ARG A 87 14.23 -0.60 -9.54
CA ARG A 87 14.60 -1.49 -8.43
C ARG A 87 13.77 -2.76 -8.41
N GLY A 88 12.66 -2.81 -9.13
CA GLY A 88 11.82 -4.00 -9.21
C GLY A 88 10.35 -3.69 -9.28
N THR A 89 9.56 -4.73 -9.46
CA THR A 89 8.12 -4.65 -9.66
C THR A 89 7.39 -3.89 -8.56
N PHE A 90 7.85 -4.02 -7.32
CA PHE A 90 7.16 -3.43 -6.16
C PHE A 90 7.71 -2.06 -5.78
N HIS A 91 8.53 -1.48 -6.62
CA HIS A 91 9.05 -0.11 -6.48
C HIS A 91 8.37 0.76 -7.52
N THR A 92 7.66 1.78 -7.07
CA THR A 92 6.82 2.57 -7.96
C THR A 92 7.56 3.78 -8.51
N ASN A 93 6.89 4.50 -9.42
CA ASN A 93 7.45 5.71 -10.02
C ASN A 93 6.98 6.98 -9.32
N PHE A 94 6.36 6.86 -8.16
CA PHE A 94 5.85 8.02 -7.42
C PHE A 94 6.39 8.02 -6.01
N VAL A 95 6.29 9.18 -5.36
CA VAL A 95 6.52 9.36 -3.93
C VAL A 95 5.31 10.06 -3.35
N PHE A 96 5.10 9.91 -2.05
CA PHE A 96 4.01 10.61 -1.38
C PHE A 96 4.47 11.99 -0.93
N SER A 97 3.53 12.92 -0.90
CA SER A 97 3.77 14.23 -0.30
C SER A 97 3.56 14.15 1.21
N LYS A 98 4.45 14.79 1.95
CA LYS A 98 4.30 14.90 3.41
C LYS A 98 3.54 16.16 3.81
N THR A 99 3.25 17.04 2.84
CA THR A 99 2.64 18.35 3.13
C THR A 99 1.31 18.57 2.43
N GLN A 100 0.96 17.73 1.46
CA GLN A 100 -0.27 17.84 0.69
C GLN A 100 -1.12 16.59 0.89
N ASP A 101 -2.40 16.68 0.53
CA ASP A 101 -3.26 15.51 0.50
C ASP A 101 -2.70 14.52 -0.52
N ASN A 102 -2.77 13.24 -0.20
CA ASN A 102 -2.44 12.18 -1.14
C ASN A 102 -3.71 11.41 -1.48
N TRP A 103 -4.02 11.34 -2.77
CA TRP A 103 -5.06 10.46 -3.27
C TRP A 103 -4.40 9.28 -3.95
N ILE A 104 -4.87 8.08 -3.65
CA ILE A 104 -4.33 6.86 -4.22
C ILE A 104 -5.50 6.06 -4.80
N GLY A 105 -5.39 5.69 -6.06
CA GLY A 105 -6.39 4.86 -6.73
C GLY A 105 -5.76 3.58 -7.27
N LEU A 106 -6.48 2.48 -7.16
CA LEU A 106 -6.10 1.20 -7.73
C LEU A 106 -7.04 0.90 -8.89
N TYR A 107 -6.48 0.63 -10.05
CA TYR A 107 -7.23 0.40 -11.28
C TYR A 107 -6.88 -0.96 -11.87
N ASP A 108 -7.84 -1.60 -12.52
CA ASP A 108 -7.55 -2.82 -13.26
C ASP A 108 -6.99 -2.49 -14.65
N SER A 109 -6.62 -3.52 -15.41
CA SER A 109 -6.03 -3.34 -16.74
C SER A 109 -7.03 -2.72 -17.74
N GLY A 110 -8.32 -2.77 -17.46
CA GLY A 110 -9.34 -2.14 -18.27
C GLY A 110 -9.67 -0.71 -17.86
N LYS A 111 -8.84 -0.11 -17.00
CA LYS A 111 -9.00 1.27 -16.53
C LYS A 111 -10.17 1.47 -15.58
N LYS A 112 -10.66 0.40 -14.98
CA LYS A 112 -11.75 0.49 -14.02
C LYS A 112 -11.16 0.74 -12.63
N LEU A 113 -11.70 1.73 -11.94
CA LEU A 113 -11.31 2.01 -10.55
C LEU A 113 -11.81 0.89 -9.65
N LEU A 114 -10.89 0.21 -8.99
CA LEU A 114 -11.21 -0.88 -8.07
C LEU A 114 -11.37 -0.36 -6.65
N ASP A 115 -10.51 0.58 -6.23
CA ASP A 115 -10.53 1.13 -4.89
C ASP A 115 -9.76 2.44 -4.86
N GLU A 116 -10.04 3.28 -3.87
CA GLU A 116 -9.34 4.54 -3.70
C GLU A 116 -9.34 4.96 -2.24
N VAL A 117 -8.36 5.78 -1.88
CA VAL A 117 -8.27 6.33 -0.55
C VAL A 117 -7.62 7.71 -0.63
N VAL A 118 -8.04 8.61 0.25
CA VAL A 118 -7.42 9.91 0.43
C VAL A 118 -6.80 9.95 1.82
N VAL A 119 -5.54 10.35 1.88
CA VAL A 119 -4.86 10.61 3.15
C VAL A 119 -4.64 12.12 3.23
N PRO A 120 -5.45 12.83 4.01
CA PRO A 120 -5.32 14.28 4.12
C PRO A 120 -3.98 14.71 4.69
N ALA A 121 -3.52 15.86 4.25
CA ALA A 121 -2.30 16.46 4.78
C ALA A 121 -2.41 16.60 6.30
N GLY A 122 -1.35 16.22 7.00
CA GLY A 122 -1.29 16.35 8.45
C GLY A 122 -2.02 15.29 9.24
N MET A 123 -2.71 14.36 8.56
CA MET A 123 -3.42 13.29 9.27
C MET A 123 -2.44 12.33 9.95
N LEU A 124 -1.36 11.98 9.26
CA LEU A 124 -0.41 10.99 9.75
C LEU A 124 0.88 11.67 10.17
N GLN A 125 1.37 11.29 11.34
CA GLN A 125 2.71 11.63 11.78
C GLN A 125 3.70 10.65 11.18
N ALA A 126 4.99 10.91 11.35
CA ALA A 126 6.02 9.98 10.90
C ALA A 126 5.75 8.58 11.46
N ASP A 127 5.92 7.58 10.61
CA ASP A 127 5.77 6.16 10.95
C ASP A 127 4.36 5.74 11.36
N GLN A 128 3.38 6.57 11.09
CA GLN A 128 1.97 6.20 11.26
C GLN A 128 1.38 5.80 9.91
N SER A 129 0.47 4.85 9.92
CA SER A 129 -0.24 4.40 8.73
C SER A 129 -1.73 4.68 8.84
N TYR A 130 -2.39 4.73 7.69
CA TYR A 130 -3.85 4.77 7.57
C TYR A 130 -4.26 3.41 7.05
N ALA A 131 -5.02 2.66 7.83
CA ALA A 131 -5.30 1.27 7.55
C ALA A 131 -6.75 0.93 7.77
N ARG A 132 -7.26 -0.04 7.02
CA ARG A 132 -8.59 -0.60 7.29
C ARG A 132 -8.56 -1.29 8.64
N VAL A 133 -9.67 -1.18 9.37
CA VAL A 133 -9.84 -1.86 10.67
C VAL A 133 -10.13 -3.33 10.38
N GLY A 134 -9.09 -4.14 10.35
CA GLY A 134 -9.17 -5.50 9.85
C GLY A 134 -9.08 -5.51 8.34
N ASP A 135 -8.47 -6.55 7.81
CA ASP A 135 -8.20 -6.65 6.37
C ASP A 135 -9.50 -6.57 5.56
N GLY A 136 -9.51 -5.66 4.59
CA GLY A 136 -10.59 -5.56 3.62
C GLY A 136 -11.90 -4.98 4.12
N THR A 137 -11.95 -4.47 5.35
CA THR A 137 -13.17 -3.85 5.88
C THR A 137 -13.36 -2.43 5.35
N ALA A 138 -14.55 -1.87 5.54
CA ALA A 138 -14.86 -0.54 5.01
C ALA A 138 -14.38 0.59 5.91
N THR A 139 -14.01 0.30 7.14
CA THR A 139 -13.63 1.31 8.13
C THR A 139 -12.12 1.45 8.21
N TRP A 140 -11.65 2.69 8.33
CA TRP A 140 -10.22 3.00 8.39
C TRP A 140 -9.85 3.60 9.74
N GLU A 141 -8.60 3.42 10.14
CA GLU A 141 -8.06 4.01 11.36
C GLU A 141 -6.59 4.37 11.18
N VAL A 142 -6.09 5.25 12.05
CA VAL A 142 -4.67 5.58 12.11
C VAL A 142 -4.00 4.57 13.02
N LYS A 143 -2.88 4.00 12.56
CA LYS A 143 -2.07 3.06 13.33
C LYS A 143 -0.67 3.62 13.55
N GLY A 144 0.00 3.13 14.57
CA GLY A 144 1.33 3.56 14.94
C GLY A 144 1.29 4.67 15.98
N GLY A 145 2.40 4.86 16.67
CA GLY A 145 2.50 5.87 17.70
C GLY A 145 1.86 5.49 19.02
N SER A 146 1.29 4.30 19.15
CA SER A 146 0.75 3.83 20.42
C SER A 146 1.05 2.35 20.58
N GLU A 147 0.98 1.88 21.81
CA GLU A 147 1.26 0.48 22.09
C GLU A 147 0.20 -0.49 21.59
N ASP A 148 -1.00 0.03 21.35
CA ASP A 148 -2.12 -0.82 20.98
C ASP A 148 -2.36 -0.90 19.49
N LYS A 149 -1.71 -0.04 18.71
CA LYS A 149 -1.98 0.06 17.28
C LYS A 149 -0.68 0.23 16.51
N TYR A 150 -0.11 -0.89 16.15
CA TYR A 150 1.09 -0.89 15.33
C TYR A 150 0.73 -0.98 13.86
N VAL A 151 1.60 -0.43 13.00
CA VAL A 151 1.44 -0.60 11.56
C VAL A 151 1.58 -2.09 11.24
N THR A 152 0.87 -2.55 10.20
CA THR A 152 0.76 -3.98 9.93
C THR A 152 1.05 -4.35 8.48
N PRO A 153 2.20 -3.90 7.91
CA PRO A 153 2.52 -4.27 6.53
C PRO A 153 2.64 -5.80 6.41
N SER A 154 1.99 -6.33 5.39
CA SER A 154 2.02 -7.76 5.04
C SER A 154 1.44 -8.69 6.09
N THR A 155 0.73 -8.16 7.08
CA THR A 155 0.04 -8.97 8.09
C THR A 155 -1.39 -8.49 8.24
N ASN A 156 -2.19 -9.27 8.96
CA ASN A 156 -3.58 -8.92 9.20
C ASN A 156 -3.64 -7.59 9.97
N ASN A 157 -4.48 -6.67 9.52
CA ASN A 157 -4.61 -5.34 10.13
C ASN A 157 -5.06 -5.37 11.58
N GLN A 158 -5.62 -6.46 12.05
CA GLN A 158 -6.02 -6.61 13.45
C GLN A 158 -4.91 -7.21 14.32
N THR A 159 -3.78 -7.59 13.72
CA THR A 159 -2.67 -8.15 14.47
C THR A 159 -2.05 -7.06 15.34
N ILE A 160 -1.83 -7.36 16.60
CA ILE A 160 -1.14 -6.47 17.53
C ILE A 160 0.25 -7.06 17.77
N GLU A 161 1.26 -6.33 17.31
CA GLU A 161 2.65 -6.75 17.41
C GLU A 161 3.41 -5.72 18.22
N SER A 162 4.22 -6.17 19.13
CA SER A 162 5.02 -5.24 19.91
C SER A 162 6.08 -4.54 19.05
N ASN A 163 6.48 -5.17 17.96
CA ASN A 163 7.56 -4.64 17.16
C ASN A 163 7.56 -5.28 15.77
N PRO A 164 6.95 -4.65 14.78
CA PRO A 164 7.04 -5.16 13.43
C PRO A 164 8.49 -5.24 12.99
N LYS A 165 8.90 -6.39 12.51
CA LYS A 165 10.29 -6.65 12.18
C LYS A 165 10.51 -6.58 10.69
N MET A 166 11.43 -5.74 10.30
CA MET A 166 11.78 -5.59 8.90
C MET A 166 12.37 -6.86 8.30
N GLU A 167 13.17 -7.55 9.07
CA GLU A 167 13.80 -8.77 8.57
C GLU A 167 12.80 -9.86 8.26
N ASN A 168 11.58 -9.76 8.74
CA ASN A 168 10.51 -10.72 8.44
C ASN A 168 9.62 -10.26 7.31
N PHE A 169 9.90 -9.11 6.78
CA PHE A 169 9.08 -8.51 5.75
C PHE A 169 9.72 -8.75 4.39
N GLU A 170 9.05 -9.52 3.55
CA GLU A 170 9.56 -9.87 2.24
C GLU A 170 8.79 -9.13 1.18
N GLN A 171 9.49 -8.32 0.40
CA GLN A 171 8.89 -7.60 -0.70
C GLN A 171 9.82 -7.64 -1.88
N HIS A 172 9.45 -8.41 -2.85
CA HIS A 172 10.34 -8.71 -3.96
C HIS A 172 9.91 -8.03 -5.23
#